data_ffff6ebf90b936cb16c424e0f666c4f8
#
_entry.id   ffff6ebf90b936cb16c424e0f666c4f8
#
_cell.length_a   1.000
_cell.length_b   1.000
_cell.length_c   1.000
_cell.angle_alpha   90.00
_cell.angle_beta   90.00
_cell.angle_gamma   90.00
#
_symmetry.space_group_name_H-M   'P 1'
#
loop_
_entity.id
_entity.type
_entity.pdbx_description
1 polymer ?
#
loop_
_entity_poly.entity_id
_entity_poly.type
_entity_poly.pdbx_seq_one_letter_code
_entity_poly.pdbx_strand_id
1 'polypeptide(L)'
;MDCIFCQIIAGSLPAALVYRDEHCIAFMDVHPLGQGHVLLIPLQHVEKLEQLHARNRQHLYRVFDTLVAAQRRAGFGVEGTHLIVNDGKATNQHIAHAHLHLVPRKRGDALGFGWRLLLHFTGLFGMRTDSERLQAQAALIAAQVEPAPTGAHAADAPGHKVAAHG
;
A
#
# COMPACT_ATOMS: atom_id res chain seq x y z
N MET A 1 9.26 5.57 -21.65
CA MET A 1 9.45 5.46 -20.18
C MET A 1 9.32 3.99 -19.82
N ASP A 2 10.39 3.38 -19.30
CA ASP A 2 10.41 1.93 -19.04
C ASP A 2 9.80 1.54 -17.67
N CYS A 3 9.36 2.52 -16.87
CA CYS A 3 8.77 2.25 -15.56
C CYS A 3 7.31 1.81 -15.68
N ILE A 4 7.04 0.57 -15.25
CA ILE A 4 5.69 -0.04 -15.26
C ILE A 4 4.68 0.79 -14.43
N PHE A 5 5.10 1.41 -13.33
CA PHE A 5 4.22 2.26 -12.52
C PHE A 5 3.90 3.58 -13.21
N CYS A 6 4.84 4.17 -13.94
CA CYS A 6 4.55 5.34 -14.78
C CYS A 6 3.55 5.01 -15.89
N GLN A 7 3.59 3.80 -16.45
CA GLN A 7 2.61 3.33 -17.45
C GLN A 7 1.20 3.18 -16.82
N ILE A 8 1.10 2.67 -15.59
CA ILE A 8 -0.17 2.60 -14.84
C ILE A 8 -0.70 4.01 -14.55
N ILE A 9 0.17 4.93 -14.10
CA ILE A 9 -0.19 6.33 -13.84
C ILE A 9 -0.74 7.01 -15.09
N ALA A 10 -0.10 6.76 -16.25
CA ALA A 10 -0.51 7.29 -17.55
C ALA A 10 -1.74 6.59 -18.17
N GLY A 11 -2.21 5.49 -17.58
CA GLY A 11 -3.34 4.70 -18.08
C GLY A 11 -3.02 3.81 -19.28
N SER A 12 -1.74 3.71 -19.67
CA SER A 12 -1.30 2.84 -20.78
C SER A 12 -1.15 1.37 -20.38
N LEU A 13 -1.10 1.09 -19.08
CA LEU A 13 -1.14 -0.27 -18.52
C LEU A 13 -2.31 -0.39 -17.54
N PRO A 14 -3.19 -1.40 -17.69
CA PRO A 14 -4.33 -1.57 -16.80
C PRO A 14 -3.90 -2.00 -15.39
N ALA A 15 -4.61 -1.49 -14.38
CA ALA A 15 -4.46 -1.88 -12.98
C ALA A 15 -5.84 -1.89 -12.29
N ALA A 16 -5.98 -2.72 -11.24
CA ALA A 16 -7.17 -2.73 -10.39
C ALA A 16 -7.06 -1.58 -9.37
N LEU A 17 -7.62 -0.41 -9.73
CA LEU A 17 -7.49 0.83 -8.97
C LEU A 17 -8.34 0.80 -7.71
N VAL A 18 -7.76 1.30 -6.62
CA VAL A 18 -8.40 1.46 -5.30
C VAL A 18 -8.61 2.94 -4.98
N TYR A 19 -7.61 3.78 -5.29
CA TYR A 19 -7.62 5.19 -4.96
C TYR A 19 -6.76 5.99 -5.94
N ARG A 20 -7.13 7.25 -6.17
CA ARG A 20 -6.30 8.20 -6.91
C ARG A 20 -6.64 9.63 -6.49
N ASP A 21 -5.61 10.45 -6.31
CA ASP A 21 -5.72 11.89 -6.17
C ASP A 21 -4.65 12.62 -7.02
N GLU A 22 -4.41 13.90 -6.75
CA GLU A 22 -3.43 14.73 -7.47
C GLU A 22 -1.96 14.44 -7.11
N HIS A 23 -1.70 13.62 -6.09
CA HIS A 23 -0.35 13.34 -5.58
C HIS A 23 0.04 11.87 -5.65
N CYS A 24 -0.92 10.97 -5.55
CA CYS A 24 -0.67 9.54 -5.48
C CYS A 24 -1.79 8.68 -6.11
N ILE A 25 -1.46 7.41 -6.31
CA ILE A 25 -2.39 6.38 -6.79
C ILE A 25 -2.18 5.11 -6.00
N ALA A 26 -3.27 4.37 -5.74
CA ALA A 26 -3.22 3.05 -5.12
C ALA A 26 -3.97 2.02 -5.96
N PHE A 27 -3.39 0.83 -6.08
CA PHE A 27 -3.93 -0.27 -6.87
C PHE A 27 -3.52 -1.63 -6.28
N MET A 28 -4.23 -2.69 -6.68
CA MET A 28 -3.93 -4.04 -6.20
C MET A 28 -2.60 -4.56 -6.75
N ASP A 29 -1.83 -5.22 -5.89
CA ASP A 29 -0.63 -5.94 -6.34
C ASP A 29 -1.03 -7.20 -7.11
N VAL A 30 -0.43 -7.40 -8.29
CA VAL A 30 -0.67 -8.58 -9.14
C VAL A 30 0.01 -9.86 -8.61
N HIS A 31 1.00 -9.71 -7.73
CA HIS A 31 1.69 -10.79 -7.01
C HIS A 31 1.51 -10.63 -5.49
N PRO A 32 0.27 -10.73 -4.98
CA PRO A 32 -0.04 -10.29 -3.63
C PRO A 32 0.55 -11.21 -2.56
N LEU A 33 1.09 -10.61 -1.50
CA LEU A 33 1.52 -11.31 -0.27
C LEU A 33 0.32 -11.80 0.56
N GLY A 34 -0.87 -11.25 0.31
CA GLY A 34 -2.12 -11.63 0.96
C GLY A 34 -3.33 -11.03 0.23
N GLN A 35 -4.54 -11.43 0.62
CA GLN A 35 -5.76 -10.84 0.08
C GLN A 35 -5.85 -9.36 0.48
N GLY A 36 -6.29 -8.51 -0.45
CA GLY A 36 -6.39 -7.09 -0.21
C GLY A 36 -5.04 -6.34 -0.22
N HIS A 37 -3.95 -6.96 -0.71
CA HIS A 37 -2.65 -6.30 -0.82
C HIS A 37 -2.71 -5.15 -1.83
N VAL A 38 -2.49 -3.93 -1.34
CA VAL A 38 -2.51 -2.68 -2.10
C VAL A 38 -1.10 -2.11 -2.19
N LEU A 39 -0.76 -1.57 -3.35
CA LEU A 39 0.40 -0.71 -3.56
C LEU A 39 -0.05 0.75 -3.57
N LEU A 40 0.60 1.59 -2.80
CA LEU A 40 0.43 3.04 -2.80
C LEU A 40 1.71 3.69 -3.33
N ILE A 41 1.60 4.45 -4.41
CA ILE A 41 2.74 5.07 -5.08
C ILE A 41 2.49 6.59 -5.30
N PRO A 42 3.53 7.42 -5.28
CA PRO A 42 3.42 8.82 -5.72
C PRO A 42 3.22 8.89 -7.24
N LEU A 43 2.52 9.92 -7.72
CA LEU A 43 2.46 10.20 -9.17
C LEU A 43 3.81 10.66 -9.71
N GLN A 44 4.60 11.34 -8.88
CA GLN A 44 5.97 11.74 -9.22
C GLN A 44 6.87 10.50 -9.26
N HIS A 45 7.56 10.31 -10.40
CA HIS A 45 8.56 9.25 -10.50
C HIS A 45 9.80 9.61 -9.66
N VAL A 46 10.00 8.89 -8.58
CA VAL A 46 11.21 8.92 -7.74
C VAL A 46 11.55 7.49 -7.37
N GLU A 47 12.84 7.16 -7.28
CA GLU A 47 13.26 5.82 -6.90
C GLU A 47 13.08 5.58 -5.40
N LYS A 48 13.36 6.60 -4.57
CA LYS A 48 13.33 6.52 -3.10
C LYS A 48 12.38 7.56 -2.51
N LEU A 49 11.79 7.24 -1.35
CA LEU A 49 10.88 8.15 -0.66
C LEU A 49 11.54 9.46 -0.23
N GLU A 50 12.83 9.46 0.10
CA GLU A 50 13.56 10.66 0.49
C GLU A 50 13.66 11.72 -0.63
N GLN A 51 13.54 11.30 -1.89
CA GLN A 51 13.55 12.18 -3.07
C GLN A 51 12.24 12.96 -3.24
N LEU A 52 11.17 12.54 -2.56
CA LEU A 52 9.92 13.31 -2.52
C LEU A 52 10.06 14.51 -1.61
N HIS A 53 9.41 15.60 -1.99
CA HIS A 53 9.21 16.73 -1.09
C HIS A 53 8.51 16.27 0.20
N ALA A 54 8.89 16.80 1.37
CA ALA A 54 8.38 16.39 2.68
C ALA A 54 6.83 16.37 2.75
N ARG A 55 6.18 17.38 2.15
CA ARG A 55 4.71 17.48 2.09
C ARG A 55 4.09 16.29 1.34
N ASN A 56 4.68 15.85 0.24
CA ASN A 56 4.17 14.71 -0.53
C ASN A 56 4.38 13.39 0.22
N ARG A 57 5.50 13.21 0.94
CA ARG A 57 5.70 12.06 1.84
C ARG A 57 4.65 12.03 2.95
N GLN A 58 4.39 13.16 3.61
CA GLN A 58 3.34 13.25 4.64
C GLN A 58 1.96 12.94 4.07
N HIS A 59 1.68 13.36 2.83
CA HIS A 59 0.44 13.05 2.14
C HIS A 59 0.28 11.55 1.90
N LEU A 60 1.34 10.85 1.45
CA LEU A 60 1.31 9.39 1.29
C LEU A 60 0.96 8.67 2.59
N TYR A 61 1.51 9.10 3.74
CA TYR A 61 1.18 8.48 5.02
C TYR A 61 -0.27 8.75 5.47
N ARG A 62 -0.83 9.92 5.18
CA ARG A 62 -2.26 10.18 5.41
C ARG A 62 -3.16 9.28 4.55
N VAL A 63 -2.82 9.14 3.27
CA VAL A 63 -3.54 8.24 2.36
C VAL A 63 -3.36 6.78 2.79
N PHE A 64 -2.18 6.38 3.27
CA PHE A 64 -1.95 5.07 3.88
C PHE A 64 -2.95 4.80 5.02
N ASP A 65 -3.11 5.70 5.98
CA ASP A 65 -4.06 5.54 7.09
C ASP A 65 -5.49 5.37 6.59
N THR A 66 -5.90 6.19 5.60
CA THR A 66 -7.21 6.10 4.94
C THR A 66 -7.42 4.73 4.28
N LEU A 67 -6.43 4.24 3.54
CA LEU A 67 -6.50 2.96 2.84
C LEU A 67 -6.53 1.77 3.81
N VAL A 68 -5.74 1.80 4.88
CA VAL A 68 -5.77 0.75 5.92
C VAL A 68 -7.14 0.69 6.59
N ALA A 69 -7.74 1.84 6.89
CA ALA A 69 -9.09 1.89 7.43
C ALA A 69 -10.12 1.33 6.43
N ALA A 70 -10.00 1.68 5.14
CA ALA A 70 -10.86 1.15 4.08
C ALA A 70 -10.69 -0.37 3.90
N GLN A 71 -9.45 -0.89 3.90
CA GLN A 71 -9.18 -2.34 3.87
C GLN A 71 -9.90 -3.06 5.02
N ARG A 72 -9.81 -2.53 6.24
CA ARG A 72 -10.48 -3.12 7.43
C ARG A 72 -11.99 -3.11 7.31
N ARG A 73 -12.59 -2.01 6.84
CA ARG A 73 -14.05 -1.94 6.58
C ARG A 73 -14.49 -2.90 5.50
N ALA A 74 -13.65 -3.14 4.50
CA ALA A 74 -13.89 -4.13 3.45
C ALA A 74 -13.63 -5.60 3.91
N GLY A 75 -13.25 -5.82 5.18
CA GLY A 75 -12.99 -7.15 5.74
C GLY A 75 -11.56 -7.67 5.53
N PHE A 76 -10.65 -6.84 5.03
CA PHE A 76 -9.24 -7.20 4.87
C PHE A 76 -8.40 -6.64 6.03
N GLY A 77 -7.59 -7.48 6.66
CA GLY A 77 -6.63 -7.02 7.67
C GLY A 77 -7.25 -6.47 8.94
N VAL A 78 -8.41 -6.96 9.34
CA VAL A 78 -9.09 -6.55 10.59
C VAL A 78 -8.19 -6.72 11.80
N GLU A 79 -7.34 -7.77 11.82
CA GLU A 79 -6.43 -8.09 12.93
C GLU A 79 -5.06 -7.42 12.81
N GLY A 80 -4.69 -6.90 11.64
CA GLY A 80 -3.42 -6.21 11.44
C GLY A 80 -3.08 -5.93 9.98
N THR A 81 -2.11 -5.05 9.78
CA THR A 81 -1.57 -4.69 8.46
C THR A 81 -0.05 -4.55 8.57
N HIS A 82 0.69 -5.13 7.64
CA HIS A 82 2.09 -4.77 7.45
C HIS A 82 2.20 -3.62 6.45
N LEU A 83 2.90 -2.56 6.84
CA LEU A 83 3.44 -1.56 5.93
C LEU A 83 4.87 -1.96 5.59
N ILE A 84 5.13 -2.25 4.31
CA ILE A 84 6.47 -2.62 3.83
C ILE A 84 6.91 -1.57 2.81
N VAL A 85 8.14 -1.10 2.96
CA VAL A 85 8.80 -0.20 2.02
C VAL A 85 10.15 -0.81 1.66
N ASN A 86 10.33 -1.14 0.38
CA ASN A 86 11.60 -1.59 -0.15
C ASN A 86 12.29 -0.37 -0.77
N ASP A 87 13.19 0.27 -0.02
CA ASP A 87 13.84 1.52 -0.41
C ASP A 87 15.29 1.28 -0.81
N GLY A 88 15.50 0.99 -2.10
CA GLY A 88 16.78 0.70 -2.72
C GLY A 88 17.02 -0.78 -3.02
N LYS A 89 18.04 -1.04 -3.85
CA LYS A 89 18.33 -2.38 -4.40
C LYS A 89 18.65 -3.43 -3.33
N ALA A 90 19.30 -3.03 -2.23
CA ALA A 90 19.66 -3.95 -1.13
C ALA A 90 18.44 -4.48 -0.37
N THR A 91 17.27 -3.84 -0.50
CA THR A 91 16.01 -4.25 0.11
C THR A 91 15.06 -4.95 -0.86
N ASN A 92 15.58 -5.42 -2.01
CA ASN A 92 14.80 -6.03 -3.10
C ASN A 92 13.74 -5.10 -3.72
N GLN A 93 14.07 -3.83 -3.89
CA GLN A 93 13.25 -2.94 -4.70
C GLN A 93 13.38 -3.34 -6.18
N HIS A 94 12.39 -4.07 -6.70
CA HIS A 94 12.41 -4.55 -8.09
C HIS A 94 12.01 -3.46 -9.10
N ILE A 95 11.22 -2.50 -8.69
CA ILE A 95 10.77 -1.39 -9.54
C ILE A 95 11.34 -0.10 -8.95
N ALA A 96 12.16 0.60 -9.76
CA ALA A 96 12.78 1.87 -9.40
C ALA A 96 11.76 3.04 -9.41
N HIS A 97 10.70 2.90 -8.63
CA HIS A 97 9.67 3.87 -8.34
C HIS A 97 9.21 3.62 -6.91
N ALA A 98 9.28 4.62 -6.06
CA ALA A 98 8.95 4.50 -4.64
C ALA A 98 7.53 3.98 -4.43
N HIS A 99 7.35 2.97 -3.60
CA HIS A 99 6.05 2.35 -3.35
C HIS A 99 5.96 1.80 -1.94
N LEU A 100 4.76 1.87 -1.39
CA LEU A 100 4.40 1.34 -0.09
C LEU A 100 3.47 0.14 -0.30
N HIS A 101 3.82 -0.99 0.30
CA HIS A 101 2.96 -2.18 0.33
C HIS A 101 2.08 -2.15 1.58
N LEU A 102 0.77 -2.19 1.38
CA LEU A 102 -0.24 -2.31 2.43
C LEU A 102 -0.74 -3.75 2.42
N VAL A 103 -0.21 -4.58 3.33
CA VAL A 103 -0.48 -6.01 3.35
C VAL A 103 -1.38 -6.37 4.52
N PRO A 104 -2.68 -6.60 4.29
CA PRO A 104 -3.60 -7.07 5.32
C PRO A 104 -3.17 -8.42 5.88
N ARG A 105 -3.29 -8.59 7.19
CA ARG A 105 -2.91 -9.80 7.90
C ARG A 105 -4.08 -10.37 8.70
N LYS A 106 -4.04 -11.69 8.90
CA LYS A 106 -4.98 -12.41 9.78
C LYS A 106 -4.23 -13.45 10.61
N ARG A 107 -4.80 -13.84 11.76
CA ARG A 107 -4.24 -14.90 12.59
C ARG A 107 -4.08 -16.20 11.81
N GLY A 108 -2.96 -16.88 12.05
CA GLY A 108 -2.67 -18.17 11.43
C GLY A 108 -2.13 -18.09 10.00
N ASP A 109 -1.98 -16.90 9.41
CA ASP A 109 -1.47 -16.75 8.04
C ASP A 109 0.07 -16.70 7.95
N ALA A 110 0.79 -16.80 9.08
CA ALA A 110 2.23 -16.59 9.16
C ALA A 110 3.04 -17.49 8.20
N LEU A 111 2.70 -18.78 8.10
CA LEU A 111 3.40 -19.71 7.22
C LEU A 111 3.17 -19.35 5.74
N GLY A 112 1.93 -19.12 5.37
CA GLY A 112 1.57 -18.75 3.99
C GLY A 112 2.14 -17.38 3.58
N PHE A 113 2.16 -16.43 4.50
CA PHE A 113 2.78 -15.13 4.30
C PHE A 113 4.29 -15.26 4.16
N GLY A 114 4.96 -15.98 5.07
CA GLY A 114 6.41 -16.19 5.02
C GLY A 114 6.86 -16.86 3.73
N TRP A 115 6.11 -17.86 3.24
CA TRP A 115 6.37 -18.50 1.96
C TRP A 115 6.25 -17.53 0.77
N ARG A 116 5.17 -16.73 0.71
CA ARG A 116 5.00 -15.72 -0.36
C ARG A 116 6.06 -14.64 -0.29
N LEU A 117 6.43 -14.21 0.92
CA LEU A 117 7.50 -13.25 1.12
C LEU A 117 8.85 -13.79 0.63
N LEU A 118 9.17 -15.04 0.93
CA LEU A 118 10.38 -15.72 0.42
C LEU A 118 10.38 -15.76 -1.12
N LEU A 119 9.28 -16.16 -1.74
CA LEU A 119 9.15 -16.15 -3.20
C LEU A 119 9.31 -14.74 -3.78
N HIS A 120 8.77 -13.74 -3.10
CA HIS A 120 8.92 -12.33 -3.50
C HIS A 120 10.38 -11.88 -3.44
N PHE A 121 11.12 -12.24 -2.38
CA PHE A 121 12.53 -11.91 -2.23
C PHE A 121 13.44 -12.66 -3.23
N THR A 122 13.09 -13.85 -3.67
CA THR A 122 13.89 -14.62 -4.65
C THR A 122 13.61 -14.21 -6.09
N GLY A 123 12.67 -13.28 -6.33
CA GLY A 123 12.22 -12.92 -7.68
C GLY A 123 11.39 -14.01 -8.37
N LEU A 124 11.15 -15.13 -7.69
CA LEU A 124 10.23 -16.19 -8.09
C LEU A 124 8.83 -15.77 -7.67
N PHE A 125 8.34 -14.67 -8.23
CA PHE A 125 6.99 -14.19 -7.96
C PHE A 125 6.00 -15.35 -8.12
N GLY A 126 5.17 -15.56 -7.10
CA GLY A 126 4.09 -16.55 -7.15
C GLY A 126 3.18 -16.34 -8.35
N MET A 127 2.24 -17.25 -8.60
CA MET A 127 1.29 -17.10 -9.70
C MET A 127 0.59 -15.75 -9.64
N ARG A 128 0.54 -15.08 -10.80
CA ARG A 128 -0.21 -13.83 -10.96
C ARG A 128 -1.67 -14.07 -10.59
N THR A 129 -2.22 -13.24 -9.73
CA THR A 129 -3.63 -13.34 -9.37
C THR A 129 -4.51 -12.95 -10.56
N ASP A 130 -5.61 -13.67 -10.73
CA ASP A 130 -6.60 -13.40 -11.76
C ASP A 130 -7.12 -11.95 -11.68
N SER A 131 -7.25 -11.33 -12.83
CA SER A 131 -7.60 -9.91 -12.94
C SER A 131 -9.02 -9.61 -12.44
N GLU A 132 -9.98 -10.52 -12.63
CA GLU A 132 -11.35 -10.35 -12.12
C GLU A 132 -11.37 -10.33 -10.59
N ARG A 133 -10.59 -11.22 -9.97
CA ARG A 133 -10.45 -11.27 -8.51
C ARG A 133 -9.80 -10.00 -7.96
N LEU A 134 -8.78 -9.46 -8.65
CA LEU A 134 -8.16 -8.20 -8.25
C LEU A 134 -9.13 -7.03 -8.37
N GLN A 135 -9.89 -6.96 -9.46
CA GLN A 135 -10.91 -5.93 -9.66
C GLN A 135 -12.01 -6.00 -8.59
N ALA A 136 -12.48 -7.21 -8.25
CA ALA A 136 -13.47 -7.38 -7.20
C ALA A 136 -12.96 -6.89 -5.83
N GLN A 137 -11.72 -7.25 -5.45
CA GLN A 137 -11.12 -6.77 -4.21
C GLN A 137 -10.89 -5.26 -4.21
N ALA A 138 -10.42 -4.71 -5.33
CA ALA A 138 -10.25 -3.27 -5.50
C ALA A 138 -11.57 -2.51 -5.30
N ALA A 139 -12.65 -2.98 -5.92
CA ALA A 139 -13.97 -2.38 -5.80
C ALA A 139 -14.49 -2.40 -4.36
N LEU A 140 -14.30 -3.52 -3.64
CA LEU A 140 -14.68 -3.63 -2.23
C LEU A 140 -13.94 -2.61 -1.36
N ILE A 141 -12.63 -2.44 -1.56
CA ILE A 141 -11.82 -1.50 -0.77
C ILE A 141 -12.16 -0.05 -1.18
N ALA A 142 -12.24 0.23 -2.48
CA ALA A 142 -12.53 1.58 -2.99
C ALA A 142 -13.88 2.10 -2.50
N ALA A 143 -14.90 1.25 -2.41
CA ALA A 143 -16.21 1.60 -1.87
C ALA A 143 -16.17 2.01 -0.38
N GLN A 144 -15.10 1.70 0.34
CA GLN A 144 -14.89 2.04 1.74
C GLN A 144 -13.92 3.22 1.94
N VAL A 145 -13.39 3.79 0.87
CA VAL A 145 -12.50 4.95 0.98
C VAL A 145 -13.34 6.19 1.29
N GLU A 146 -13.19 6.69 2.49
CA GLU A 146 -13.77 7.98 2.87
C GLU A 146 -12.84 9.12 2.40
N PRO A 147 -13.39 10.24 1.92
CA PRO A 147 -12.55 11.40 1.64
C PRO A 147 -11.77 11.79 2.89
N ALA A 148 -10.47 12.01 2.75
CA ALA A 148 -9.64 12.45 3.87
C ALA A 148 -10.28 13.72 4.48
N PRO A 149 -10.39 13.82 5.83
CA PRO A 149 -10.96 14.99 6.45
C PRO A 149 -10.18 16.23 6.01
N THR A 150 -10.88 17.12 5.32
CA THR A 150 -10.33 18.41 4.89
C THR A 150 -10.05 19.22 6.13
N GLY A 151 -8.76 19.33 6.50
CA GLY A 151 -8.25 20.35 7.41
C GLY A 151 -8.74 20.27 8.85
N ALA A 152 -8.16 19.36 9.64
CA ALA A 152 -7.96 19.61 11.05
C ALA A 152 -6.47 19.30 11.34
N HIS A 153 -5.69 20.34 11.59
CA HIS A 153 -4.47 20.18 12.35
C HIS A 153 -4.85 19.49 13.65
N ALA A 154 -4.45 18.22 13.81
CA ALA A 154 -4.48 17.56 15.11
C ALA A 154 -3.36 18.12 15.98
N ALA A 155 -3.54 19.37 16.43
CA ALA A 155 -2.93 19.90 17.63
C ALA A 155 -4.05 19.82 18.68
N ASP A 156 -4.15 18.67 19.34
CA ASP A 156 -4.76 18.44 20.65
C ASP A 156 -5.28 17.00 20.73
N ALA A 157 -4.35 16.05 20.77
CA ALA A 157 -4.65 14.77 21.42
C ALA A 157 -4.25 14.92 22.90
N PRO A 158 -5.18 14.74 23.87
CA PRO A 158 -4.81 14.76 25.28
C PRO A 158 -3.79 13.65 25.57
N GLY A 159 -2.71 14.02 26.24
CA GLY A 159 -1.55 13.18 26.53
C GLY A 159 -1.91 11.78 27.00
N HIS A 160 -1.56 10.81 26.22
CA HIS A 160 -1.59 9.41 26.64
C HIS A 160 -0.50 9.21 27.70
N LYS A 161 -0.91 9.11 28.97
CA LYS A 161 0.00 8.75 30.07
C LYS A 161 0.49 7.33 29.81
N VAL A 162 1.74 7.19 29.43
CA VAL A 162 2.41 5.90 29.38
C VAL A 162 2.54 5.43 30.83
N ALA A 163 1.77 4.40 31.22
CA ALA A 163 2.00 3.71 32.49
C ALA A 163 3.32 2.97 32.38
N ALA A 164 4.30 3.38 33.16
CA ALA A 164 5.53 2.65 33.33
C ALA A 164 5.21 1.35 34.09
N HIS A 165 5.36 0.23 33.43
CA HIS A 165 5.40 -1.07 34.09
C HIS A 165 6.86 -1.32 34.50
N GLY A 166 7.09 -1.33 35.87
CA GLY A 166 8.28 -1.83 36.50
C GLY A 166 8.33 -3.36 36.44
#